data_c225c0a0d465837c82fcf2cacec43c49
#
_entry.id   c225c0a0d465837c82fcf2cacec43c49
#
_cell.length_a   1.000
_cell.length_b   1.000
_cell.length_c   1.000
_cell.angle_alpha   90.00
_cell.angle_beta   90.00
_cell.angle_gamma   90.00
#
_symmetry.space_group_name_H-M   'P 1'
#
loop_
_entity.id
_entity.type
_entity.pdbx_description
1 polymer ?
#
loop_
_entity_poly.entity_id
_entity_poly.type
_entity_poly.pdbx_seq_one_letter_code
_entity_poly.pdbx_strand_id
1 'polypeptide(L)'
;MISTHKTVEPAILYLGTPVILNSTLNPNGSCNLAPISSVFWLGWRAMLGFEAVSQTAQNIIRTGECVINLPSQDQVDCINRLSRTTGSNPVPAGKALRGYRYEADKFGIAGG
;
A
#
# COMPACT_ATOMS: atom_id res chain seq x y z
N MET A 1 -35.09 -13.64 -17.43
CA MET A 1 -34.36 -12.99 -16.35
C MET A 1 -34.59 -11.50 -16.38
N ILE A 2 -35.03 -10.95 -15.29
CA ILE A 2 -35.21 -9.49 -15.19
C ILE A 2 -33.92 -8.91 -14.65
N SER A 3 -33.37 -8.02 -15.43
CA SER A 3 -32.15 -7.32 -15.06
C SER A 3 -32.49 -5.93 -14.56
N THR A 4 -32.12 -5.61 -13.33
CA THR A 4 -32.28 -4.27 -12.76
C THR A 4 -30.94 -3.60 -12.64
N HIS A 5 -30.69 -2.61 -13.48
CA HIS A 5 -29.46 -1.84 -13.46
C HIS A 5 -29.79 -0.37 -13.17
N LYS A 6 -28.95 0.27 -12.39
CA LYS A 6 -29.06 1.70 -12.11
C LYS A 6 -27.76 2.38 -12.53
N THR A 7 -27.88 3.53 -13.16
CA THR A 7 -26.73 4.39 -13.40
C THR A 7 -26.37 5.11 -12.11
N VAL A 8 -25.12 5.00 -11.70
CA VAL A 8 -24.60 5.64 -10.50
C VAL A 8 -23.25 6.29 -10.80
N GLU A 9 -22.92 7.32 -10.05
CA GLU A 9 -21.63 8.02 -10.16
C GLU A 9 -20.97 8.05 -8.77
N PRO A 10 -20.36 6.93 -8.34
CA PRO A 10 -19.69 6.91 -7.05
C PRO A 10 -18.46 7.83 -7.07
N ALA A 11 -18.13 8.43 -5.91
CA ALA A 11 -16.93 9.26 -5.77
C ALA A 11 -15.66 8.45 -6.04
N ILE A 12 -15.68 7.15 -5.70
CA ILE A 12 -14.59 6.23 -5.95
C ILE A 12 -15.19 4.92 -6.46
N LEU A 13 -14.62 4.41 -7.55
CA LEU A 13 -15.03 3.13 -8.11
C LEU A 13 -14.07 2.04 -7.68
N TYR A 14 -14.24 1.54 -6.46
CA TYR A 14 -13.46 0.45 -5.91
C TYR A 14 -14.32 -0.77 -5.65
N LEU A 15 -13.84 -1.90 -6.12
CA LEU A 15 -14.36 -3.21 -5.78
C LEU A 15 -13.43 -3.87 -4.77
N GLY A 16 -13.95 -4.86 -4.03
CA GLY A 16 -13.16 -5.55 -3.02
C GLY A 16 -11.95 -6.25 -3.64
N THR A 17 -10.78 -6.02 -3.09
CA THR A 17 -9.52 -6.66 -3.48
C THR A 17 -8.77 -7.08 -2.22
N PRO A 18 -7.91 -8.12 -2.31
CA PRO A 18 -7.07 -8.49 -1.17
C PRO A 18 -6.14 -7.35 -0.78
N VAL A 19 -5.84 -7.27 0.51
CA VAL A 19 -4.79 -6.38 1.01
C VAL A 19 -3.51 -7.18 1.13
N ILE A 20 -2.42 -6.66 0.59
CA ILE A 20 -1.08 -7.21 0.77
C ILE A 20 -0.21 -6.24 1.55
N LEU A 21 0.83 -6.77 2.19
CA LEU A 21 1.91 -5.96 2.77
C LEU A 21 3.12 -6.06 1.84
N ASN A 22 3.50 -4.94 1.26
CA ASN A 22 4.64 -4.87 0.37
C ASN A 22 5.84 -4.32 1.14
N SER A 23 6.96 -5.05 1.13
CA SER A 23 8.19 -4.59 1.76
C SER A 23 9.24 -4.28 0.71
N THR A 24 9.97 -3.18 0.94
CA THR A 24 11.01 -2.68 0.06
C THR A 24 12.16 -2.11 0.89
N LEU A 25 13.33 -1.96 0.28
CA LEU A 25 14.50 -1.37 0.93
C LEU A 25 14.58 0.12 0.66
N ASN A 26 14.68 0.90 1.72
CA ASN A 26 14.98 2.32 1.66
C ASN A 26 16.44 2.56 1.25
N PRO A 27 16.81 3.77 0.79
CA PRO A 27 18.20 4.08 0.43
C PRO A 27 19.22 3.87 1.55
N ASN A 28 18.79 3.99 2.81
CA ASN A 28 19.67 3.78 3.97
C ASN A 28 19.75 2.31 4.43
N GLY A 29 19.13 1.38 3.69
CA GLY A 29 19.14 -0.04 4.02
C GLY A 29 18.05 -0.49 4.99
N SER A 30 17.27 0.42 5.56
CA SER A 30 16.12 0.04 6.39
C SER A 30 14.96 -0.44 5.51
N CYS A 31 14.01 -1.16 6.12
CA CYS A 31 12.85 -1.66 5.39
C CYS A 31 11.66 -0.72 5.47
N ASN A 32 10.94 -0.58 4.37
CA ASN A 32 9.66 0.10 4.29
C ASN A 32 8.55 -0.94 4.12
N LEU A 33 7.46 -0.76 4.85
CA LEU A 33 6.25 -1.58 4.75
C LEU A 33 5.08 -0.73 4.26
N ALA A 34 4.32 -1.25 3.31
CA ALA A 34 3.15 -0.55 2.80
C ALA A 34 2.00 -1.54 2.57
N PRO A 35 0.84 -1.34 3.23
CA PRO A 35 -0.35 -2.08 2.88
C PRO A 35 -0.95 -1.49 1.61
N ILE A 36 -1.27 -2.34 0.65
CA ILE A 36 -1.93 -1.94 -0.59
C ILE A 36 -3.00 -2.96 -0.97
N SER A 37 -4.03 -2.47 -1.66
CA SER A 37 -5.07 -3.33 -2.24
C SER A 37 -5.15 -3.19 -3.76
N SER A 38 -4.34 -2.31 -4.35
CA SER A 38 -4.25 -2.13 -5.80
C SER A 38 -3.32 -3.17 -6.42
N VAL A 39 -3.77 -4.42 -6.39
CA VAL A 39 -2.96 -5.56 -6.82
C VAL A 39 -3.84 -6.60 -7.49
N PHE A 40 -3.33 -7.20 -8.57
CA PHE A 40 -3.91 -8.41 -9.14
C PHE A 40 -2.80 -9.29 -9.72
N TRP A 41 -3.11 -10.58 -9.88
CA TRP A 41 -2.17 -11.56 -10.42
C TRP A 41 -2.68 -12.13 -11.73
N LEU A 42 -1.72 -12.44 -12.60
CA LEU A 42 -1.94 -13.21 -13.79
C LEU A 42 -0.84 -14.30 -13.84
N GLY A 43 -1.19 -15.51 -13.45
CA GLY A 43 -0.21 -16.57 -13.25
C GLY A 43 0.80 -16.21 -12.16
N TRP A 44 2.08 -16.24 -12.49
CA TRP A 44 3.16 -15.88 -11.57
C TRP A 44 3.56 -14.41 -11.62
N ARG A 45 2.77 -13.59 -12.28
CA ARG A 45 3.02 -12.16 -12.39
C ARG A 45 2.00 -11.39 -11.59
N ALA A 46 2.44 -10.32 -10.95
CA ALA A 46 1.57 -9.41 -10.23
C ALA A 46 1.66 -8.02 -10.86
N MET A 47 0.53 -7.31 -10.88
CA MET A 47 0.47 -5.90 -11.22
C MET A 47 0.17 -5.13 -9.94
N LEU A 48 1.01 -4.16 -9.63
CA LEU A 48 0.91 -3.36 -8.42
C LEU A 48 0.71 -1.90 -8.79
N GLY A 49 -0.27 -1.25 -8.15
CA GLY A 49 -0.53 0.17 -8.35
C GLY A 49 -0.04 0.99 -7.17
N PHE A 50 0.79 2.00 -7.43
CA PHE A 50 1.32 2.90 -6.42
C PHE A 50 1.23 4.35 -6.89
N GLU A 51 1.08 5.27 -5.95
CA GLU A 51 1.32 6.68 -6.26
C GLU A 51 2.81 6.86 -6.55
N ALA A 52 3.12 7.62 -7.60
CA ALA A 52 4.50 7.83 -8.03
C ALA A 52 5.38 8.46 -6.94
N VAL A 53 4.78 9.25 -6.05
CA VAL A 53 5.49 9.91 -4.95
C VAL A 53 5.68 9.02 -3.73
N SER A 54 5.12 7.80 -3.74
CA SER A 54 5.26 6.90 -2.60
C SER A 54 6.70 6.41 -2.43
N GLN A 55 7.11 6.21 -1.19
CA GLN A 55 8.44 5.66 -0.91
C GLN A 55 8.57 4.25 -1.48
N THR A 56 7.49 3.46 -1.45
CA THR A 56 7.48 2.12 -2.02
C THR A 56 7.78 2.13 -3.52
N ALA A 57 7.11 3.01 -4.27
CA ALA A 57 7.35 3.12 -5.71
C ALA A 57 8.80 3.53 -6.01
N GLN A 58 9.32 4.50 -5.28
CA GLN A 58 10.70 4.96 -5.45
C GLN A 58 11.70 3.86 -5.13
N ASN A 59 11.45 3.09 -4.07
CA ASN A 59 12.31 1.97 -3.70
C ASN A 59 12.32 0.88 -4.78
N ILE A 60 11.15 0.55 -5.34
CA ILE A 60 11.04 -0.47 -6.40
C ILE A 60 11.76 0.00 -7.66
N ILE A 61 11.59 1.25 -8.05
CA ILE A 61 12.27 1.81 -9.23
C ILE A 61 13.79 1.74 -9.05
N ARG A 62 14.28 2.08 -7.86
CA ARG A 62 15.71 2.09 -7.58
C ARG A 62 16.31 0.68 -7.50
N THR A 63 15.64 -0.26 -6.82
CA THR A 63 16.18 -1.59 -6.53
C THR A 63 15.74 -2.65 -7.54
N GLY A 64 14.60 -2.45 -8.19
CA GLY A 64 14.02 -3.45 -9.09
C GLY A 64 13.36 -4.63 -8.38
N GLU A 65 13.14 -4.54 -7.05
CA GLU A 65 12.59 -5.67 -6.29
C GLU A 65 11.70 -5.22 -5.15
N CYS A 66 10.82 -6.13 -4.75
CA CYS A 66 9.98 -5.99 -3.55
C CYS A 66 9.57 -7.37 -3.06
N VAL A 67 9.04 -7.45 -1.84
CA VAL A 67 8.47 -8.68 -1.29
C VAL A 67 6.99 -8.47 -1.03
N ILE A 68 6.16 -9.36 -1.58
CA ILE A 68 4.73 -9.35 -1.35
C ILE A 68 4.44 -10.32 -0.21
N ASN A 69 3.86 -9.78 0.88
CA ASN A 69 3.47 -10.56 2.03
C ASN A 69 1.95 -10.65 2.09
N LEU A 70 1.42 -11.84 2.33
CA LEU A 70 -0.01 -12.07 2.44
C LEU A 70 -0.40 -12.07 3.92
N PRO A 71 -1.03 -11.01 4.44
CA PRO A 71 -1.40 -10.96 5.84
C PRO A 71 -2.56 -11.89 6.15
N SER A 72 -2.57 -12.45 7.37
CA SER A 72 -3.69 -13.21 7.90
C SER A 72 -4.70 -12.26 8.55
N GLN A 73 -5.88 -12.80 8.92
CA GLN A 73 -6.90 -12.04 9.64
C GLN A 73 -6.39 -11.47 10.96
N ASP A 74 -5.47 -12.16 11.61
CA ASP A 74 -4.88 -11.73 12.88
C ASP A 74 -4.03 -10.47 12.75
N GLN A 75 -3.71 -10.04 11.53
CA GLN A 75 -2.84 -8.91 11.25
C GLN A 75 -3.59 -7.63 10.88
N VAL A 76 -4.91 -7.59 11.08
CA VAL A 76 -5.72 -6.39 10.79
C VAL A 76 -5.20 -5.16 11.54
N ASP A 77 -4.88 -5.32 12.81
CA ASP A 77 -4.36 -4.20 13.63
C ASP A 77 -3.01 -3.70 13.10
N CYS A 78 -2.16 -4.61 12.66
CA CYS A 78 -0.90 -4.26 12.01
C CYS A 78 -1.13 -3.39 10.77
N ILE A 79 -2.04 -3.80 9.91
CA ILE A 79 -2.38 -3.06 8.69
C ILE A 79 -2.96 -1.69 9.03
N ASN A 80 -3.86 -1.62 10.01
CA ASN A 80 -4.46 -0.36 10.42
C ASN A 80 -3.42 0.62 10.97
N ARG A 81 -2.43 0.13 11.71
CA ARG A 81 -1.35 0.99 12.20
C ARG A 81 -0.50 1.57 11.08
N LEU A 82 -0.38 0.87 9.96
CA LEU A 82 0.44 1.29 8.81
C LEU A 82 -0.33 2.16 7.80
N SER A 83 -1.66 2.12 7.81
CA SER A 83 -2.48 2.60 6.68
C SER A 83 -2.29 4.08 6.36
N ARG A 84 -1.94 4.92 7.34
CA ARG A 84 -1.70 6.36 7.12
C ARG A 84 -0.28 6.77 7.44
N THR A 85 0.68 5.87 7.23
CA THR A 85 2.09 6.18 7.36
C THR A 85 2.75 6.24 5.99
N THR A 86 3.84 6.99 5.89
CA THR A 86 4.66 7.05 4.68
C THR A 86 6.13 6.96 5.06
N GLY A 87 6.92 6.33 4.19
CA GLY A 87 8.37 6.30 4.31
C GLY A 87 9.05 7.54 3.70
N SER A 88 8.28 8.45 3.12
CA SER A 88 8.81 9.67 2.51
C SER A 88 8.91 10.79 3.53
N ASN A 89 10.08 11.44 3.60
CA ASN A 89 10.31 12.59 4.45
C ASN A 89 11.05 13.66 3.64
N PRO A 90 10.44 14.83 3.37
CA PRO A 90 9.14 15.27 3.91
C PRO A 90 7.94 14.52 3.31
N VAL A 91 6.84 14.54 4.04
CA VAL A 91 5.60 13.95 3.57
C VAL A 91 5.08 14.71 2.34
N PRO A 92 4.75 14.03 1.22
CA PRO A 92 4.18 14.72 0.07
C PRO A 92 2.91 15.50 0.43
N ALA A 93 2.73 16.68 -0.15
CA ALA A 93 1.66 17.61 0.22
C ALA A 93 0.26 16.97 0.15
N GLY A 94 -0.03 16.21 -0.91
CA GLY A 94 -1.31 15.53 -1.05
C GLY A 94 -1.56 14.49 0.04
N LYS A 95 -0.53 13.79 0.48
CA LYS A 95 -0.62 12.84 1.59
C LYS A 95 -0.77 13.52 2.93
N ALA A 96 -0.07 14.63 3.16
CA ALA A 96 -0.20 15.41 4.39
C ALA A 96 -1.63 15.91 4.58
N LEU A 97 -2.27 16.37 3.50
CA LEU A 97 -3.68 16.80 3.54
C LEU A 97 -4.64 15.67 3.88
N ARG A 98 -4.28 14.41 3.56
CA ARG A 98 -5.08 13.23 3.88
C ARG A 98 -4.74 12.63 5.25
N GLY A 99 -3.92 13.30 6.05
CA GLY A 99 -3.56 12.86 7.39
C GLY A 99 -2.45 11.82 7.46
N TYR A 100 -1.67 11.64 6.39
CA TYR A 100 -0.50 10.77 6.43
C TYR A 100 0.63 11.39 7.23
N ARG A 101 1.39 10.53 7.91
CA ARG A 101 2.56 10.96 8.69
C ARG A 101 3.78 10.14 8.30
N TYR A 102 4.95 10.74 8.43
CA TYR A 102 6.23 10.02 8.24
C TYR A 102 6.46 9.04 9.38
N GLU A 103 6.92 7.85 9.02
CA GLU A 103 7.31 6.82 9.98
C GLU A 103 8.55 6.08 9.47
N ALA A 104 9.65 6.18 10.22
CA ALA A 104 10.91 5.53 9.87
C ALA A 104 10.91 4.06 10.24
N ASP A 105 10.23 3.67 11.33
CA ASP A 105 10.21 2.31 11.85
C ASP A 105 8.83 1.67 11.70
N LYS A 106 8.46 1.37 10.46
CA LYS A 106 7.16 0.76 10.17
C LYS A 106 7.03 -0.65 10.71
N PHE A 107 8.12 -1.41 10.78
CA PHE A 107 8.10 -2.75 11.39
C PHE A 107 7.79 -2.67 12.89
N GLY A 108 8.38 -1.73 13.60
CA GLY A 108 8.11 -1.53 15.01
C GLY A 108 6.66 -1.15 15.27
N ILE A 109 6.10 -0.21 14.49
CA ILE A 109 4.69 0.20 14.59
C ILE A 109 3.76 -0.98 14.30
N ALA A 110 4.08 -1.79 13.32
CA ALA A 110 3.28 -2.95 12.96
C ALA A 110 3.26 -4.02 14.06
N GLY A 111 4.20 -3.97 15.01
CA GLY A 111 4.27 -4.94 16.10
C GLY A 111 4.96 -6.24 15.72
N GLY A 112 5.75 -6.20 14.65
CA GLY A 112 6.39 -7.44 14.18
C GLY A 112 7.80 -7.26 13.71
#